data_f4e87494284fa81ea5e730ef29a6b198
#
_entry.id   f4e87494284fa81ea5e730ef29a6b198
#
_cell.length_a   1.000
_cell.length_b   1.000
_cell.length_c   1.000
_cell.angle_alpha   90.00
_cell.angle_beta   90.00
_cell.angle_gamma   90.00
#
_symmetry.space_group_name_H-M   'P 1'
#
loop_
_entity.id
_entity.type
_entity.pdbx_description
1 polymer ?
#
loop_
_entity_poly.entity_id
_entity_poly.type
_entity_poly.pdbx_seq_one_letter_code
_entity_poly.pdbx_strand_id
1 'polypeptide(L)'
;MISFASDYIAGAHPVIMQRLLETNMENLSGYGTDQYCAQAKEKIKQAFQCPDGEVFFLVGGTQTNQVIISTMLAPYEGVIAAKTGHVSVHEAGAIEYSGHKVIELEEKDGKLAAEDIKKCIEDFYSDDNHEHMVYPGMVYISFPTEYGTLYSKQELTEISNVCRSYKIPLFIDGARLGYGIESKENNLRPEEIAELCDVFYIGGTESRSIMWRSSRISTS
;
A
#
# COMPACT_ATOMS: atom_id res chain seq x y z
N MET A 1 1.09 -22.23 23.41
CA MET A 1 1.22 -20.85 23.95
C MET A 1 1.12 -19.90 22.78
N ILE A 2 0.22 -18.95 22.79
CA ILE A 2 0.12 -17.93 21.75
C ILE A 2 1.14 -16.84 22.09
N SER A 3 2.03 -16.51 21.14
CA SER A 3 3.00 -15.43 21.30
C SER A 3 2.42 -14.14 20.75
N PHE A 4 2.60 -13.04 21.45
CA PHE A 4 2.27 -11.69 21.02
C PHE A 4 3.51 -10.83 20.76
N ALA A 5 4.67 -11.47 20.61
CA ALA A 5 5.92 -10.76 20.34
C ALA A 5 5.97 -10.16 18.93
N SER A 6 5.42 -10.87 17.95
CA SER A 6 5.28 -10.41 16.57
C SER A 6 4.29 -11.30 15.81
N ASP A 7 3.65 -10.78 14.80
CA ASP A 7 2.70 -11.49 13.93
C ASP A 7 3.36 -12.22 12.75
N TYR A 8 4.66 -12.04 12.54
CA TYR A 8 5.44 -12.68 11.46
C TYR A 8 6.46 -13.73 11.92
N ILE A 9 6.36 -14.21 13.17
CA ILE A 9 7.28 -15.24 13.72
C ILE A 9 6.78 -16.68 13.56
N ALA A 10 5.53 -16.87 13.14
CA ALA A 10 4.97 -18.18 12.87
C ALA A 10 5.38 -18.68 11.48
N GLY A 11 5.57 -20.00 11.35
CA GLY A 11 5.81 -20.63 10.05
C GLY A 11 4.57 -20.56 9.12
N ALA A 12 4.75 -20.94 7.87
CA ALA A 12 3.67 -20.99 6.90
C ALA A 12 2.56 -21.98 7.30
N HIS A 13 1.33 -21.68 6.87
CA HIS A 13 0.21 -22.59 7.11
C HIS A 13 0.49 -24.00 6.53
N PRO A 14 0.11 -25.10 7.21
CA PRO A 14 0.40 -26.46 6.77
C PRO A 14 0.01 -26.76 5.32
N VAL A 15 -1.11 -26.22 4.84
CA VAL A 15 -1.56 -26.39 3.44
C VAL A 15 -0.57 -25.75 2.45
N ILE A 16 0.02 -24.61 2.79
CA ILE A 16 1.05 -23.97 1.96
C ILE A 16 2.30 -24.83 1.92
N MET A 17 2.75 -25.33 3.07
CA MET A 17 3.90 -26.22 3.16
C MET A 17 3.70 -27.51 2.36
N GLN A 18 2.51 -28.10 2.45
CA GLN A 18 2.14 -29.28 1.67
C GLN A 18 2.22 -28.98 0.17
N ARG A 19 1.67 -27.84 -0.28
CA ARG A 19 1.70 -27.45 -1.69
C ARG A 19 3.11 -27.19 -2.18
N LEU A 20 3.97 -26.59 -1.37
CA LEU A 20 5.39 -26.38 -1.71
C LEU A 20 6.12 -27.72 -1.88
N LEU A 21 5.85 -28.71 -1.03
CA LEU A 21 6.42 -30.04 -1.17
C LEU A 21 5.98 -30.73 -2.46
N GLU A 22 4.68 -30.64 -2.81
CA GLU A 22 4.13 -31.24 -4.02
C GLU A 22 4.73 -30.67 -5.30
N THR A 23 5.05 -29.37 -5.30
CA THR A 23 5.54 -28.66 -6.49
C THR A 23 7.06 -28.47 -6.53
N ASN A 24 7.77 -28.88 -5.46
CA ASN A 24 9.20 -28.61 -5.28
C ASN A 24 10.10 -29.12 -6.42
N MET A 25 9.70 -30.19 -7.09
CA MET A 25 10.47 -30.80 -8.18
C MET A 25 10.03 -30.35 -9.57
N GLU A 26 9.09 -29.45 -9.66
CA GLU A 26 8.64 -28.89 -10.95
C GLU A 26 9.67 -27.89 -11.49
N ASN A 27 9.95 -27.97 -12.80
CA ASN A 27 10.76 -26.99 -13.49
C ASN A 27 9.85 -25.87 -13.97
N LEU A 28 9.96 -24.72 -13.33
CA LEU A 28 9.13 -23.55 -13.59
C LEU A 28 9.96 -22.44 -14.28
N SER A 29 9.29 -21.63 -15.12
CA SER A 29 9.91 -20.41 -15.66
C SER A 29 10.13 -19.40 -14.54
N GLY A 30 11.20 -18.62 -14.62
CA GLY A 30 11.55 -17.59 -13.65
C GLY A 30 10.78 -16.28 -13.87
N TYR A 31 11.09 -15.30 -13.02
CA TYR A 31 10.65 -13.90 -13.13
C TYR A 31 9.12 -13.70 -13.11
N GLY A 32 8.39 -14.58 -12.43
CA GLY A 32 6.94 -14.46 -12.29
C GLY A 32 6.14 -14.78 -13.55
N THR A 33 6.74 -15.49 -14.51
CA THR A 33 6.11 -15.90 -15.78
C THR A 33 5.58 -17.35 -15.74
N ASP A 34 5.70 -18.01 -14.60
CA ASP A 34 5.20 -19.36 -14.39
C ASP A 34 3.67 -19.42 -14.22
N GLN A 35 3.13 -20.64 -14.33
CA GLN A 35 1.70 -20.88 -14.25
C GLN A 35 1.09 -20.53 -12.88
N TYR A 36 1.84 -20.64 -11.79
CA TYR A 36 1.34 -20.32 -10.45
C TYR A 36 1.22 -18.82 -10.27
N CYS A 37 2.20 -18.06 -10.73
CA CYS A 37 2.13 -16.60 -10.76
C CYS A 37 0.96 -16.12 -11.63
N ALA A 38 0.76 -16.71 -12.81
CA ALA A 38 -0.37 -16.36 -13.67
C ALA A 38 -1.72 -16.61 -12.97
N GLN A 39 -1.91 -17.80 -12.38
CA GLN A 39 -3.13 -18.14 -11.65
C GLN A 39 -3.35 -17.25 -10.42
N ALA A 40 -2.29 -16.91 -9.69
CA ALA A 40 -2.37 -16.02 -8.54
C ALA A 40 -2.79 -14.60 -8.94
N LYS A 41 -2.24 -14.06 -10.03
CA LYS A 41 -2.63 -12.75 -10.58
C LYS A 41 -4.13 -12.73 -10.92
N GLU A 42 -4.63 -13.74 -11.62
CA GLU A 42 -6.05 -13.82 -11.96
C GLU A 42 -6.95 -13.92 -10.72
N LYS A 43 -6.58 -14.72 -9.73
CA LYS A 43 -7.34 -14.82 -8.48
C LYS A 43 -7.38 -13.51 -7.70
N ILE A 44 -6.27 -12.77 -7.65
CA ILE A 44 -6.20 -11.45 -7.01
C ILE A 44 -7.13 -10.48 -7.75
N LYS A 45 -7.02 -10.39 -9.08
CA LYS A 45 -7.88 -9.53 -9.90
C LYS A 45 -9.37 -9.85 -9.71
N GLN A 46 -9.72 -11.12 -9.62
CA GLN A 46 -11.10 -11.56 -9.36
C GLN A 46 -11.57 -11.17 -7.96
N ALA A 47 -10.74 -11.40 -6.93
CA ALA A 47 -11.09 -11.11 -5.54
C ALA A 47 -11.34 -9.60 -5.30
N PHE A 48 -10.58 -8.76 -5.99
CA PHE A 48 -10.70 -7.29 -5.90
C PHE A 48 -11.52 -6.67 -7.03
N GLN A 49 -12.12 -7.48 -7.90
CA GLN A 49 -12.93 -7.07 -9.04
C GLN A 49 -12.25 -5.99 -9.90
N CYS A 50 -10.93 -6.10 -10.10
CA CYS A 50 -10.15 -5.17 -10.91
C CYS A 50 -9.41 -5.89 -12.05
N PRO A 51 -10.13 -6.24 -13.12
CA PRO A 51 -9.58 -6.98 -14.26
C PRO A 51 -8.46 -6.24 -14.99
N ASP A 52 -8.49 -4.91 -14.99
CA ASP A 52 -7.49 -4.05 -15.64
C ASP A 52 -6.27 -3.76 -14.73
N GLY A 53 -6.26 -4.25 -13.50
CA GLY A 53 -5.14 -4.06 -12.58
C GLY A 53 -3.92 -4.88 -12.99
N GLU A 54 -2.72 -4.35 -12.74
CA GLU A 54 -1.47 -5.09 -12.89
C GLU A 54 -1.01 -5.64 -11.53
N VAL A 55 -0.54 -6.89 -11.51
CA VAL A 55 -0.10 -7.57 -10.29
C VAL A 55 1.37 -7.93 -10.39
N PHE A 56 2.15 -7.50 -9.39
CA PHE A 56 3.57 -7.79 -9.26
C PHE A 56 3.85 -8.52 -7.95
N PHE A 57 4.83 -9.43 -7.94
CA PHE A 57 5.28 -10.12 -6.75
C PHE A 57 6.64 -9.56 -6.33
N LEU A 58 6.71 -9.03 -5.11
CA LEU A 58 7.92 -8.46 -4.53
C LEU A 58 8.30 -9.18 -3.23
N VAL A 59 9.54 -9.01 -2.79
CA VAL A 59 10.13 -9.82 -1.71
C VAL A 59 9.82 -9.26 -0.32
N GLY A 60 9.50 -7.97 -0.17
CA GLY A 60 9.35 -7.35 1.15
C GLY A 60 8.48 -6.11 1.18
N GLY A 61 7.80 -5.85 2.32
CA GLY A 61 7.01 -4.63 2.53
C GLY A 61 7.87 -3.38 2.29
N THR A 62 9.02 -3.27 2.92
CA THR A 62 9.97 -2.17 2.72
C THR A 62 10.40 -2.03 1.26
N GLN A 63 10.75 -3.15 0.59
CA GLN A 63 11.07 -3.10 -0.84
C GLN A 63 9.88 -2.66 -1.67
N THR A 64 8.69 -3.12 -1.30
CA THR A 64 7.44 -2.76 -1.96
C THR A 64 7.17 -1.26 -1.86
N ASN A 65 7.25 -0.70 -0.65
CA ASN A 65 7.05 0.72 -0.40
C ASN A 65 8.07 1.56 -1.17
N GLN A 66 9.35 1.17 -1.12
CA GLN A 66 10.43 1.84 -1.84
C GLN A 66 10.19 1.81 -3.37
N VAL A 67 9.85 0.66 -3.94
CA VAL A 67 9.61 0.51 -5.39
C VAL A 67 8.42 1.36 -5.83
N ILE A 68 7.28 1.28 -5.12
CA ILE A 68 6.09 2.06 -5.46
C ILE A 68 6.38 3.56 -5.40
N ILE A 69 6.89 4.03 -4.27
CA ILE A 69 7.13 5.46 -4.03
C ILE A 69 8.15 6.00 -5.03
N SER A 70 9.28 5.30 -5.24
CA SER A 70 10.32 5.75 -6.17
C SER A 70 9.93 5.66 -7.65
N THR A 71 8.93 4.84 -7.99
CA THR A 71 8.49 4.70 -9.38
C THR A 71 7.37 5.68 -9.72
N MET A 72 6.53 6.01 -8.76
CA MET A 72 5.35 6.84 -8.98
C MET A 72 5.59 8.33 -8.73
N LEU A 73 6.63 8.70 -7.99
CA LEU A 73 6.96 10.08 -7.65
C LEU A 73 8.04 10.65 -8.58
N ALA A 74 7.88 11.92 -8.94
CA ALA A 74 8.96 12.69 -9.54
C ALA A 74 10.04 13.02 -8.46
N PRO A 75 11.32 13.24 -8.86
CA PRO A 75 12.42 13.44 -7.89
C PRO A 75 12.23 14.58 -6.87
N TYR A 76 11.36 15.54 -7.16
CA TYR A 76 11.06 16.68 -6.28
C TYR A 76 9.81 16.44 -5.42
N GLU A 77 9.15 15.29 -5.55
CA GLU A 77 7.94 14.94 -4.82
C GLU A 77 8.25 14.09 -3.59
N GLY A 78 7.40 14.23 -2.59
CA GLY A 78 7.40 13.45 -1.37
C GLY A 78 6.06 12.76 -1.13
N VAL A 79 6.05 11.84 -0.19
CA VAL A 79 4.89 11.06 0.20
C VAL A 79 4.33 11.56 1.53
N ILE A 80 3.05 11.91 1.56
CA ILE A 80 2.32 12.24 2.79
C ILE A 80 2.03 10.94 3.54
N ALA A 81 2.42 10.85 4.80
CA ALA A 81 2.15 9.70 5.66
C ALA A 81 1.84 10.13 7.10
N ALA A 82 1.20 9.25 7.85
CA ALA A 82 1.06 9.41 9.29
C ALA A 82 2.44 9.38 9.96
N LYS A 83 2.64 10.16 11.02
CA LYS A 83 3.86 10.15 11.82
C LYS A 83 4.21 8.75 12.35
N THR A 84 3.19 7.93 12.59
CA THR A 84 3.30 6.54 13.02
C THR A 84 3.32 5.55 11.87
N GLY A 85 3.17 6.02 10.63
CA GLY A 85 3.17 5.19 9.44
C GLY A 85 4.47 4.40 9.28
N HIS A 86 4.38 3.20 8.73
CA HIS A 86 5.52 2.28 8.64
C HIS A 86 6.72 2.90 7.90
N VAL A 87 6.46 3.65 6.83
CA VAL A 87 7.49 4.38 6.05
C VAL A 87 8.17 5.50 6.85
N SER A 88 7.51 6.04 7.88
CA SER A 88 8.05 7.09 8.74
C SER A 88 9.00 6.54 9.81
N VAL A 89 8.66 5.36 10.42
CA VAL A 89 9.31 4.92 11.66
C VAL A 89 10.02 3.57 11.61
N HIS A 90 9.70 2.68 10.65
CA HIS A 90 10.15 1.29 10.70
C HIS A 90 10.98 0.80 9.52
N GLU A 91 11.25 1.62 8.52
CA GLU A 91 11.94 1.20 7.28
C GLU A 91 13.39 1.67 7.18
N ALA A 92 13.97 2.12 8.29
CA ALA A 92 15.37 2.56 8.34
C ALA A 92 15.75 3.59 7.26
N GLY A 93 14.84 4.51 6.93
CA GLY A 93 15.05 5.54 5.93
C GLY A 93 15.04 5.03 4.48
N ALA A 94 14.34 3.94 4.19
CA ALA A 94 14.29 3.37 2.83
C ALA A 94 13.69 4.34 1.80
N ILE A 95 12.73 5.15 2.20
CA ILE A 95 12.10 6.14 1.32
C ILE A 95 13.04 7.30 1.06
N GLU A 96 13.68 7.83 2.09
CA GLU A 96 14.70 8.87 1.97
C GLU A 96 15.90 8.39 1.15
N TYR A 97 16.31 7.14 1.31
CA TYR A 97 17.36 6.53 0.48
C TYR A 97 16.98 6.50 -1.00
N SER A 98 15.70 6.33 -1.33
CA SER A 98 15.23 6.40 -2.71
C SER A 98 15.11 7.82 -3.27
N GLY A 99 15.43 8.84 -2.46
CA GLY A 99 15.47 10.25 -2.86
C GLY A 99 14.18 11.02 -2.57
N HIS A 100 13.22 10.42 -1.86
CA HIS A 100 11.93 11.04 -1.57
C HIS A 100 11.80 11.36 -0.08
N LYS A 101 11.18 12.50 0.22
CA LYS A 101 10.88 12.89 1.60
C LYS A 101 9.55 12.25 2.04
N VAL A 102 9.52 11.73 3.26
CA VAL A 102 8.26 11.47 3.95
C VAL A 102 7.77 12.79 4.56
N ILE A 103 6.58 13.23 4.16
CA ILE A 103 5.88 14.40 4.68
C ILE A 103 4.95 13.91 5.79
N GLU A 104 5.44 14.00 7.01
CA GLU A 104 4.72 13.46 8.18
C GLU A 104 3.59 14.39 8.62
N LEU A 105 2.39 13.82 8.81
CA LEU A 105 1.27 14.51 9.43
C LEU A 105 0.94 13.87 10.79
N GLU A 106 0.43 14.70 11.69
CA GLU A 106 -0.16 14.22 12.94
C GLU A 106 -1.36 13.31 12.62
N GLU A 107 -1.54 12.29 13.41
CA GLU A 107 -2.57 11.29 13.22
C GLU A 107 -3.44 11.13 14.48
N LYS A 108 -4.58 10.50 14.31
CA LYS A 108 -5.43 10.07 15.42
C LYS A 108 -5.65 8.57 15.33
N ASP A 109 -5.19 7.85 16.34
CA ASP A 109 -5.29 6.38 16.39
C ASP A 109 -4.63 5.70 15.17
N GLY A 110 -3.52 6.27 14.68
CA GLY A 110 -2.79 5.81 13.49
C GLY A 110 -3.40 6.22 12.15
N LYS A 111 -4.51 6.95 12.15
CA LYS A 111 -5.24 7.34 10.93
C LYS A 111 -5.02 8.81 10.58
N LEU A 112 -4.78 9.09 9.30
CA LEU A 112 -4.85 10.44 8.74
C LEU A 112 -6.30 10.85 8.51
N ALA A 113 -6.62 12.10 8.78
CA ALA A 113 -7.89 12.68 8.36
C ALA A 113 -7.77 13.33 6.97
N ALA A 114 -8.82 13.22 6.16
CA ALA A 114 -8.86 13.83 4.83
C ALA A 114 -8.65 15.35 4.86
N GLU A 115 -9.14 16.02 5.91
CA GLU A 115 -8.98 17.45 6.12
C GLU A 115 -7.52 17.85 6.36
N ASP A 116 -6.75 17.03 7.12
CA ASP A 116 -5.34 17.31 7.39
C ASP A 116 -4.49 17.11 6.13
N ILE A 117 -4.80 16.09 5.34
CA ILE A 117 -4.17 15.88 4.03
C ILE A 117 -4.45 17.07 3.11
N LYS A 118 -5.72 17.46 3.00
CA LYS A 118 -6.14 18.60 2.20
C LYS A 118 -5.42 19.88 2.64
N LYS A 119 -5.41 20.15 3.94
CA LYS A 119 -4.73 21.31 4.51
C LYS A 119 -3.23 21.32 4.19
N CYS A 120 -2.56 20.20 4.32
CA CYS A 120 -1.14 20.08 3.97
C CYS A 120 -0.86 20.47 2.50
N ILE A 121 -1.72 20.01 1.58
CA ILE A 121 -1.60 20.34 0.16
C ILE A 121 -1.94 21.82 -0.10
N GLU A 122 -2.98 22.35 0.52
CA GLU A 122 -3.37 23.77 0.39
C GLU A 122 -2.32 24.70 0.98
N ASP A 123 -1.78 24.38 2.15
CA ASP A 123 -0.70 25.15 2.78
C ASP A 123 0.54 25.19 1.87
N PHE A 124 0.89 24.05 1.23
CA PHE A 124 1.98 24.01 0.26
C PHE A 124 1.74 24.97 -0.91
N TYR A 125 0.58 24.90 -1.59
CA TYR A 125 0.30 25.75 -2.75
C TYR A 125 0.05 27.22 -2.40
N SER A 126 -0.25 27.54 -1.15
CA SER A 126 -0.44 28.92 -0.68
C SER A 126 0.87 29.62 -0.36
N ASP A 127 1.99 28.90 -0.25
CA ASP A 127 3.30 29.49 -0.02
C ASP A 127 3.87 30.05 -1.34
N ASP A 128 4.24 31.32 -1.34
CA ASP A 128 4.81 32.00 -2.52
C ASP A 128 6.13 31.36 -2.99
N ASN A 129 6.79 30.60 -2.13
CA ASN A 129 8.05 29.93 -2.40
C ASN A 129 7.89 28.39 -2.56
N HIS A 130 6.68 27.88 -2.76
CA HIS A 130 6.43 26.44 -2.84
C HIS A 130 7.27 25.71 -3.90
N GLU A 131 7.70 26.41 -4.96
CA GLU A 131 8.58 25.86 -5.98
C GLU A 131 9.96 25.41 -5.44
N HIS A 132 10.35 25.88 -4.25
CA HIS A 132 11.57 25.47 -3.54
C HIS A 132 11.32 24.38 -2.48
N MET A 133 10.07 23.97 -2.30
CA MET A 133 9.67 22.98 -1.31
C MET A 133 9.52 21.61 -1.96
N VAL A 134 9.43 20.55 -1.13
CA VAL A 134 9.08 19.21 -1.62
C VAL A 134 7.58 19.15 -1.89
N TYR A 135 7.23 18.80 -3.11
CA TYR A 135 5.83 18.70 -3.54
C TYR A 135 5.12 17.51 -2.89
N PRO A 136 3.90 17.67 -2.37
CA PRO A 136 3.09 16.56 -1.91
C PRO A 136 2.59 15.76 -3.13
N GLY A 137 3.28 14.64 -3.43
CA GLY A 137 3.07 13.87 -4.67
C GLY A 137 2.28 12.58 -4.50
N MET A 138 2.08 12.10 -3.25
CA MET A 138 1.37 10.86 -2.95
C MET A 138 0.83 10.90 -1.53
N VAL A 139 -0.27 10.22 -1.27
CA VAL A 139 -0.73 9.89 0.08
C VAL A 139 -0.53 8.40 0.33
N TYR A 140 0.13 8.07 1.44
CA TYR A 140 0.34 6.71 1.92
C TYR A 140 -0.44 6.50 3.22
N ILE A 141 -1.16 5.40 3.31
CA ILE A 141 -1.83 4.95 4.53
C ILE A 141 -1.63 3.45 4.72
N SER A 142 -1.58 2.99 5.97
CA SER A 142 -1.57 1.56 6.31
C SER A 142 -2.99 1.06 6.59
N PHE A 143 -3.32 -0.14 6.11
CA PHE A 143 -4.61 -0.77 6.37
C PHE A 143 -4.45 -2.27 6.70
N PRO A 144 -4.68 -2.68 7.97
CA PRO A 144 -4.85 -1.88 9.19
C PRO A 144 -3.68 -0.95 9.48
N THR A 145 -3.91 0.10 10.30
CA THR A 145 -2.83 0.96 10.77
C THR A 145 -1.86 0.20 11.68
N GLU A 146 -0.75 0.80 12.04
CA GLU A 146 0.24 0.25 12.96
C GLU A 146 -0.34 -0.03 14.36
N TYR A 147 -1.43 0.66 14.71
CA TYR A 147 -2.18 0.42 15.96
C TYR A 147 -3.30 -0.61 15.83
N GLY A 148 -3.49 -1.19 14.63
CA GLY A 148 -4.53 -2.16 14.33
C GLY A 148 -5.92 -1.54 14.13
N THR A 149 -6.02 -0.24 14.02
CA THR A 149 -7.27 0.45 13.68
C THR A 149 -7.56 0.35 12.20
N LEU A 150 -8.82 0.50 11.82
CA LEU A 150 -9.28 0.40 10.44
C LEU A 150 -9.86 1.74 9.96
N TYR A 151 -9.54 2.12 8.74
CA TYR A 151 -10.31 3.15 8.05
C TYR A 151 -11.69 2.61 7.71
N SER A 152 -12.73 3.33 8.06
CA SER A 152 -14.06 3.06 7.56
C SER A 152 -14.18 3.40 6.08
N LYS A 153 -15.20 2.87 5.42
CA LYS A 153 -15.51 3.21 4.02
C LYS A 153 -15.65 4.71 3.82
N GLN A 154 -16.27 5.42 4.77
CA GLN A 154 -16.43 6.87 4.70
C GLN A 154 -15.08 7.58 4.76
N GLU A 155 -14.24 7.29 5.77
CA GLU A 155 -12.92 7.90 5.92
C GLU A 155 -12.05 7.67 4.68
N LEU A 156 -12.02 6.43 4.18
CA LEU A 156 -11.24 6.11 2.98
C LEU A 156 -11.79 6.81 1.72
N THR A 157 -13.11 6.95 1.60
CA THR A 157 -13.73 7.69 0.50
C THR A 157 -13.38 9.18 0.54
N GLU A 158 -13.38 9.77 1.73
CA GLU A 158 -13.01 11.18 1.92
C GLU A 158 -11.54 11.42 1.53
N ILE A 159 -10.63 10.57 1.97
CA ILE A 159 -9.20 10.62 1.58
C ILE A 159 -9.05 10.45 0.06
N SER A 160 -9.70 9.43 -0.53
CA SER A 160 -9.68 9.19 -1.97
C SER A 160 -10.17 10.41 -2.77
N ASN A 161 -11.23 11.06 -2.31
CA ASN A 161 -11.76 12.26 -2.96
C ASN A 161 -10.76 13.43 -2.91
N VAL A 162 -10.09 13.63 -1.78
CA VAL A 162 -9.00 14.63 -1.67
C VAL A 162 -7.89 14.29 -2.68
N CYS A 163 -7.37 13.06 -2.66
CA CYS A 163 -6.31 12.64 -3.57
C CYS A 163 -6.69 12.87 -5.05
N ARG A 164 -7.91 12.52 -5.44
CA ARG A 164 -8.42 12.72 -6.80
C ARG A 164 -8.55 14.20 -7.17
N SER A 165 -8.98 15.05 -6.24
CA SER A 165 -9.15 16.48 -6.49
C SER A 165 -7.82 17.19 -6.79
N TYR A 166 -6.73 16.71 -6.16
CA TYR A 166 -5.38 17.21 -6.39
C TYR A 166 -4.56 16.38 -7.39
N LYS A 167 -5.15 15.30 -7.94
CA LYS A 167 -4.52 14.38 -8.90
C LYS A 167 -3.24 13.72 -8.36
N ILE A 168 -3.19 13.45 -7.08
CA ILE A 168 -2.12 12.69 -6.45
C ILE A 168 -2.60 11.26 -6.14
N PRO A 169 -1.76 10.23 -6.31
CA PRO A 169 -2.15 8.85 -6.03
C PRO A 169 -2.35 8.59 -4.53
N LEU A 170 -3.32 7.72 -4.23
CA LEU A 170 -3.50 7.11 -2.93
C LEU A 170 -2.89 5.71 -2.93
N PHE A 171 -1.91 5.49 -2.06
CA PHE A 171 -1.26 4.21 -1.85
C PHE A 171 -1.68 3.59 -0.50
N ILE A 172 -2.18 2.36 -0.53
CA ILE A 172 -2.55 1.60 0.66
C ILE A 172 -1.52 0.51 0.94
N ASP A 173 -0.79 0.66 2.05
CA ASP A 173 0.04 -0.39 2.62
C ASP A 173 -0.85 -1.46 3.26
N GLY A 174 -0.91 -2.61 2.61
CA GLY A 174 -1.71 -3.75 3.03
C GLY A 174 -0.88 -4.88 3.63
N ALA A 175 0.18 -4.57 4.40
CA ALA A 175 1.00 -5.58 5.07
C ALA A 175 0.14 -6.60 5.84
N ARG A 176 -0.96 -6.15 6.39
CA ARG A 176 -1.94 -6.96 7.13
C ARG A 176 -3.35 -6.89 6.55
N LEU A 177 -3.47 -6.59 5.25
CA LEU A 177 -4.76 -6.37 4.59
C LEU A 177 -5.75 -7.52 4.78
N GLY A 178 -5.28 -8.76 4.71
CA GLY A 178 -6.13 -9.94 4.94
C GLY A 178 -6.77 -9.95 6.32
N TYR A 179 -6.03 -9.58 7.36
CA TYR A 179 -6.60 -9.45 8.72
C TYR A 179 -7.60 -8.30 8.82
N GLY A 180 -7.29 -7.18 8.17
CA GLY A 180 -8.20 -6.03 8.11
C GLY A 180 -9.52 -6.37 7.46
N ILE A 181 -9.51 -7.02 6.30
CA ILE A 181 -10.71 -7.40 5.54
C ILE A 181 -11.60 -8.37 6.35
N GLU A 182 -10.99 -9.35 7.03
CA GLU A 182 -11.72 -10.36 7.82
C GLU A 182 -12.11 -9.87 9.23
N SER A 183 -11.74 -8.66 9.61
CA SER A 183 -12.13 -8.09 10.90
C SER A 183 -13.63 -7.83 10.97
N LYS A 184 -14.23 -8.09 12.13
CA LYS A 184 -15.65 -7.80 12.40
C LYS A 184 -15.97 -6.28 12.38
N GLU A 185 -14.96 -5.46 12.63
CA GLU A 185 -15.05 -3.99 12.60
C GLU A 185 -14.90 -3.41 11.19
N ASN A 186 -14.54 -4.24 10.22
CA ASN A 186 -14.38 -3.81 8.85
C ASN A 186 -15.72 -3.65 8.14
N ASN A 187 -15.88 -2.55 7.42
CA ASN A 187 -17.05 -2.27 6.57
C ASN A 187 -16.70 -2.04 5.09
N LEU A 188 -15.46 -2.41 4.71
CA LEU A 188 -14.96 -2.33 3.32
C LEU A 188 -14.88 -3.72 2.71
N ARG A 189 -15.31 -3.84 1.47
CA ARG A 189 -15.09 -5.03 0.66
C ARG A 189 -13.81 -4.89 -0.17
N PRO A 190 -13.16 -5.99 -0.58
CA PRO A 190 -11.94 -5.93 -1.39
C PRO A 190 -12.06 -5.05 -2.63
N GLU A 191 -13.16 -5.15 -3.37
CA GLU A 191 -13.40 -4.34 -4.57
C GLU A 191 -13.49 -2.84 -4.26
N GLU A 192 -14.03 -2.46 -3.11
CA GLU A 192 -14.12 -1.05 -2.70
C GLU A 192 -12.75 -0.47 -2.36
N ILE A 193 -11.85 -1.27 -1.81
CA ILE A 193 -10.46 -0.86 -1.59
C ILE A 193 -9.78 -0.58 -2.94
N ALA A 194 -9.92 -1.51 -3.91
CA ALA A 194 -9.36 -1.33 -5.24
C ALA A 194 -9.96 -0.14 -5.99
N GLU A 195 -11.23 0.20 -5.75
CA GLU A 195 -11.88 1.36 -6.36
C GLU A 195 -11.39 2.69 -5.77
N LEU A 196 -11.06 2.71 -4.47
CA LEU A 196 -10.76 3.93 -3.72
C LEU A 196 -9.29 4.33 -3.76
N CYS A 197 -8.36 3.44 -4.14
CA CYS A 197 -6.94 3.75 -4.22
C CYS A 197 -6.38 3.54 -5.64
N ASP A 198 -5.18 4.06 -5.88
CA ASP A 198 -4.47 3.90 -7.15
C ASP A 198 -3.51 2.71 -7.11
N VAL A 199 -2.97 2.42 -5.95
CA VAL A 199 -2.08 1.30 -5.71
C VAL A 199 -2.27 0.77 -4.28
N PHE A 200 -2.20 -0.55 -4.13
CA PHE A 200 -2.14 -1.20 -2.83
C PHE A 200 -1.31 -2.47 -2.92
N TYR A 201 -0.84 -2.96 -1.79
CA TYR A 201 -0.29 -4.30 -1.77
C TYR A 201 -0.98 -5.20 -0.74
N ILE A 202 -0.86 -6.49 -0.95
CA ILE A 202 -1.37 -7.51 -0.05
C ILE A 202 -0.17 -8.19 0.60
N GLY A 203 0.03 -7.94 1.89
CA GLY A 203 0.98 -8.67 2.70
C GLY A 203 0.38 -10.00 3.13
N GLY A 204 1.01 -11.08 2.76
CA GLY A 204 0.89 -12.34 3.52
C GLY A 204 2.16 -12.47 4.32
N THR A 205 2.16 -13.21 5.42
CA THR A 205 3.35 -13.43 6.24
C THR A 205 4.48 -14.07 5.43
N GLU A 206 4.80 -13.68 4.28
CA GLU A 206 5.86 -14.13 3.40
C GLU A 206 5.49 -14.14 1.90
N SER A 207 4.22 -14.00 1.52
CA SER A 207 3.86 -13.91 0.12
C SER A 207 3.37 -12.51 -0.21
N ARG A 208 4.16 -11.78 -0.93
CA ARG A 208 4.07 -10.34 -1.15
C ARG A 208 3.67 -10.08 -2.58
N SER A 209 2.46 -9.60 -2.76
CA SER A 209 1.97 -9.21 -4.07
C SER A 209 1.55 -7.75 -4.07
N ILE A 210 1.89 -7.04 -5.15
CA ILE A 210 1.41 -5.70 -5.39
C ILE A 210 0.39 -5.76 -6.51
N MET A 211 -0.70 -5.02 -6.35
CA MET A 211 -1.62 -4.74 -7.43
C MET A 211 -1.62 -3.25 -7.74
N TRP A 212 -1.29 -2.89 -8.97
CA TRP A 212 -1.34 -1.52 -9.46
C TRP A 212 -2.48 -1.39 -10.48
N ARG A 213 -3.34 -0.40 -10.29
CA ARG A 213 -4.38 -0.06 -11.26
C ARG A 213 -3.87 1.07 -12.16
N SER A 214 -3.48 0.73 -13.38
CA SER A 214 -3.20 1.71 -14.42
C SER A 214 -4.52 2.32 -14.94
N SER A 215 -5.14 3.19 -14.18
CA SER A 215 -6.20 4.03 -14.71
C SER A 215 -5.85 5.49 -14.48
N ARG A 216 -5.38 6.12 -15.56
CA ARG A 216 -5.13 7.55 -15.70
C ARG A 216 -3.78 8.09 -15.25
N ILE A 217 -2.70 7.66 -15.89
CA ILE A 217 -1.66 8.61 -16.23
C ILE A 217 -1.88 8.93 -17.71
N SER A 218 -2.71 9.90 -17.99
CA SER A 218 -2.72 10.61 -19.26
C SER A 218 -1.47 11.49 -19.25
N THR A 219 -0.41 11.02 -19.89
CA THR A 219 0.68 11.89 -20.32
C THR A 219 0.11 12.85 -21.35
N SER A 220 -0.17 14.06 -20.97
CA SER A 220 -0.36 15.20 -21.87
C SER A 220 0.76 16.18 -21.67
#